data_6fec7824fb0ed6df04c45e295adb8ac7
#
_entry.id   6fec7824fb0ed6df04c45e295adb8ac7
#
_cell.length_a   1.000
_cell.length_b   1.000
_cell.length_c   1.000
_cell.angle_alpha   90.00
_cell.angle_beta   90.00
_cell.angle_gamma   90.00
#
_symmetry.space_group_name_H-M   'P 1'
#
loop_
_entity.id
_entity.type
_entity.pdbx_description
1 polymer ?
#
loop_
_entity_poly.entity_id
_entity_poly.type
_entity_poly.pdbx_seq_one_letter_code
_entity_poly.pdbx_strand_id
1 'polypeptide(L)'
;VYKRQNEYLADEVVYLPTLVQSVKRFQSRHGLTPDAVIGPKTLFWLNQTPQQRAILLAKSFVEKTTYLSQLPQPYLLINIPAFDMVLIDNNQVVLSSKVIVGQPARQTPVMTGQISNIIINPTWTVPRQLLRQDILPQIKLNGHYFKDRHFGVFDFDGNRVDKSAQQWQQEAQGRFPYRVVQRPGGDNALGRYKFHFNNDQSIY
;
A
#
# COMPACT_ATOMS: atom_id res chain seq x y z
N VAL A 1 -13.22 -20.54 15.06
CA VAL A 1 -11.83 -20.30 15.50
C VAL A 1 -11.71 -20.50 17.02
N TYR A 2 -12.69 -20.05 17.83
CA TYR A 2 -12.69 -20.23 19.28
C TYR A 2 -12.87 -21.70 19.75
N LYS A 3 -13.55 -22.55 18.97
CA LYS A 3 -13.77 -23.97 19.33
C LYS A 3 -12.50 -24.84 19.25
N ARG A 4 -11.54 -24.55 18.40
CA ARG A 4 -10.31 -25.37 18.25
C ARG A 4 -9.26 -25.16 19.35
N GLN A 5 -9.31 -24.05 20.10
CA GLN A 5 -8.38 -23.82 21.20
C GLN A 5 -8.79 -24.53 22.50
N ASN A 6 -10.06 -24.88 22.65
CA ASN A 6 -10.54 -25.58 23.85
C ASN A 6 -10.28 -27.11 23.85
N GLU A 7 -9.88 -27.69 22.69
CA GLU A 7 -9.67 -29.16 22.62
C GLU A 7 -8.29 -29.64 23.10
N TYR A 8 -7.35 -28.72 23.40
CA TYR A 8 -5.96 -29.07 23.72
C TYR A 8 -5.53 -28.80 25.17
N LEU A 9 -6.40 -28.29 26.02
CA LEU A 9 -6.07 -28.02 27.45
C LEU A 9 -6.98 -28.81 28.36
N ALA A 10 -6.43 -29.85 28.97
CA ALA A 10 -7.11 -30.75 29.88
C ALA A 10 -7.46 -30.14 31.26
N ASP A 11 -7.20 -28.85 31.48
CA ASP A 11 -7.67 -28.07 32.62
C ASP A 11 -8.27 -26.77 32.08
N GLU A 12 -9.46 -26.39 32.59
CA GLU A 12 -10.26 -25.25 32.18
C GLU A 12 -9.46 -23.92 32.23
N VAL A 13 -8.65 -23.64 31.24
CA VAL A 13 -8.07 -22.30 31.04
C VAL A 13 -9.14 -21.41 30.45
N VAL A 14 -9.93 -20.81 31.31
CA VAL A 14 -10.93 -19.83 30.91
C VAL A 14 -10.23 -18.58 30.37
N TYR A 15 -10.52 -18.22 29.14
CA TYR A 15 -10.03 -16.99 28.50
C TYR A 15 -10.75 -15.77 29.13
N LEU A 16 -10.30 -15.40 30.33
CA LEU A 16 -10.93 -14.37 31.16
C LEU A 16 -10.95 -13.00 30.46
N PRO A 17 -11.96 -12.16 30.72
CA PRO A 17 -12.03 -10.80 30.14
C PRO A 17 -10.76 -9.96 30.39
N THR A 18 -10.10 -10.14 31.53
CA THR A 18 -8.84 -9.50 31.88
C THR A 18 -7.69 -9.94 30.98
N LEU A 19 -7.63 -11.24 30.63
CA LEU A 19 -6.65 -11.77 29.69
C LEU A 19 -6.91 -11.25 28.27
N VAL A 20 -8.17 -11.21 27.84
CA VAL A 20 -8.58 -10.61 26.54
C VAL A 20 -8.06 -9.19 26.43
N GLN A 21 -8.26 -8.36 27.44
CA GLN A 21 -7.78 -6.97 27.45
C GLN A 21 -6.24 -6.88 27.45
N SER A 22 -5.58 -7.79 28.16
CA SER A 22 -4.12 -7.85 28.21
C SER A 22 -3.53 -8.24 26.84
N VAL A 23 -4.13 -9.21 26.13
CA VAL A 23 -3.73 -9.61 24.80
C VAL A 23 -3.96 -8.46 23.79
N LYS A 24 -5.11 -7.81 23.83
CA LYS A 24 -5.38 -6.64 22.97
C LYS A 24 -4.36 -5.52 23.19
N ARG A 25 -4.03 -5.22 24.44
CA ARG A 25 -3.01 -4.21 24.78
C ARG A 25 -1.63 -4.63 24.29
N PHE A 26 -1.27 -5.90 24.44
CA PHE A 26 -0.04 -6.46 23.91
C PHE A 26 0.03 -6.33 22.38
N GLN A 27 -1.03 -6.75 21.69
CA GLN A 27 -1.14 -6.65 20.23
C GLN A 27 -0.98 -5.21 19.75
N SER A 28 -1.70 -4.28 20.36
CA SER A 28 -1.62 -2.85 20.05
C SER A 28 -0.18 -2.31 20.19
N ARG A 29 0.53 -2.68 21.28
CA ARG A 29 1.92 -2.26 21.53
C ARG A 29 2.92 -2.83 20.51
N HIS A 30 2.57 -3.93 19.85
CA HIS A 30 3.41 -4.59 18.84
C HIS A 30 2.94 -4.31 17.39
N GLY A 31 2.06 -3.32 17.19
CA GLY A 31 1.55 -2.96 15.87
C GLY A 31 0.67 -4.02 15.23
N LEU A 32 0.09 -4.91 16.04
CA LEU A 32 -0.84 -5.93 15.58
C LEU A 32 -2.29 -5.46 15.76
N THR A 33 -3.21 -6.05 14.98
CA THR A 33 -4.65 -5.83 15.17
C THR A 33 -5.06 -6.32 16.55
N PRO A 34 -5.68 -5.47 17.42
CA PRO A 34 -6.04 -5.82 18.78
C PRO A 34 -7.36 -6.61 18.83
N ASP A 35 -7.39 -7.78 18.20
CA ASP A 35 -8.54 -8.69 18.10
C ASP A 35 -8.62 -9.70 19.24
N ALA A 36 -7.58 -9.76 20.08
CA ALA A 36 -7.38 -10.75 21.13
C ALA A 36 -7.18 -12.20 20.64
N VAL A 37 -6.99 -12.42 19.33
CA VAL A 37 -6.69 -13.75 18.80
C VAL A 37 -5.17 -14.00 18.86
N ILE A 38 -4.75 -15.04 19.58
CA ILE A 38 -3.33 -15.43 19.63
C ILE A 38 -3.00 -16.24 18.37
N GLY A 39 -2.91 -15.53 17.25
CA GLY A 39 -2.48 -16.08 15.96
C GLY A 39 -0.94 -16.12 15.84
N PRO A 40 -0.40 -16.59 14.68
CA PRO A 40 1.04 -16.76 14.48
C PRO A 40 1.86 -15.49 14.76
N LYS A 41 1.38 -14.31 14.37
CA LYS A 41 2.06 -13.03 14.62
C LYS A 41 2.10 -12.66 16.11
N THR A 42 0.99 -12.86 16.82
CA THR A 42 0.93 -12.63 18.27
C THR A 42 1.86 -13.60 19.01
N LEU A 43 1.83 -14.87 18.63
CA LEU A 43 2.68 -15.91 19.20
C LEU A 43 4.17 -15.64 18.93
N PHE A 44 4.53 -15.18 17.73
CA PHE A 44 5.89 -14.76 17.42
C PHE A 44 6.40 -13.74 18.44
N TRP A 45 5.64 -12.67 18.70
CA TRP A 45 6.06 -11.63 19.63
C TRP A 45 6.04 -12.08 21.10
N LEU A 46 5.12 -12.97 21.49
CA LEU A 46 5.10 -13.55 22.83
C LEU A 46 6.34 -14.41 23.09
N ASN A 47 6.84 -15.11 22.08
CA ASN A 47 8.01 -15.99 22.19
C ASN A 47 9.36 -15.25 22.08
N GLN A 48 9.37 -13.94 21.78
CA GLN A 48 10.62 -13.18 21.71
C GLN A 48 11.23 -12.99 23.10
N THR A 49 12.43 -13.44 23.30
CA THR A 49 13.20 -13.19 24.53
C THR A 49 13.61 -11.71 24.65
N PRO A 50 13.91 -11.20 25.84
CA PRO A 50 14.42 -9.84 26.01
C PRO A 50 15.67 -9.55 25.17
N GLN A 51 16.57 -10.53 25.03
CA GLN A 51 17.78 -10.43 24.19
C GLN A 51 17.43 -10.27 22.71
N GLN A 52 16.52 -11.09 22.19
CA GLN A 52 16.07 -10.98 20.80
C GLN A 52 15.41 -9.62 20.55
N ARG A 53 14.59 -9.13 21.47
CA ARG A 53 13.99 -7.79 21.38
C ARG A 53 15.05 -6.68 21.40
N ALA A 54 16.04 -6.79 22.25
CA ALA A 54 17.15 -5.85 22.30
C ALA A 54 17.94 -5.81 20.99
N ILE A 55 18.22 -6.95 20.38
CA ILE A 55 18.88 -7.04 19.06
C ILE A 55 18.04 -6.37 17.97
N LEU A 56 16.72 -6.62 17.93
CA LEU A 56 15.83 -5.98 16.96
C LEU A 56 15.78 -4.47 17.15
N LEU A 57 15.73 -4.00 18.40
CA LEU A 57 15.74 -2.57 18.72
C LEU A 57 17.07 -1.92 18.31
N ALA A 58 18.21 -2.56 18.62
CA ALA A 58 19.52 -2.06 18.25
C ALA A 58 19.69 -1.96 16.72
N LYS A 59 19.26 -2.99 15.97
CA LYS A 59 19.25 -2.93 14.50
C LYS A 59 18.41 -1.76 13.99
N SER A 60 17.17 -1.63 14.45
CA SER A 60 16.29 -0.53 14.05
C SER A 60 16.86 0.84 14.40
N PHE A 61 17.53 0.95 15.53
CA PHE A 61 18.18 2.19 15.94
C PHE A 61 19.34 2.55 15.02
N VAL A 62 20.24 1.61 14.75
CA VAL A 62 21.40 1.83 13.86
C VAL A 62 20.93 2.17 12.44
N GLU A 63 19.99 1.41 11.89
CA GLU A 63 19.46 1.66 10.55
C GLU A 63 18.81 3.04 10.46
N LYS A 64 17.95 3.39 11.42
CA LYS A 64 17.29 4.70 11.44
C LYS A 64 18.28 5.85 11.61
N THR A 65 19.22 5.76 12.54
CA THR A 65 20.20 6.83 12.77
C THR A 65 21.13 7.01 11.58
N THR A 66 21.65 5.93 11.01
CA THR A 66 22.51 6.01 9.83
C THR A 66 21.77 6.63 8.64
N TYR A 67 20.53 6.22 8.42
CA TYR A 67 19.74 6.70 7.30
C TYR A 67 19.28 8.15 7.48
N LEU A 68 18.71 8.47 8.65
CA LEU A 68 18.10 9.78 8.89
C LEU A 68 19.12 10.88 9.16
N SER A 69 20.33 10.56 9.67
CA SER A 69 21.36 11.55 9.96
C SER A 69 21.92 12.24 8.71
N GLN A 70 21.72 11.65 7.53
CA GLN A 70 22.25 12.16 6.26
C GLN A 70 21.18 12.87 5.42
N LEU A 71 19.93 12.88 5.87
CA LEU A 71 18.86 13.50 5.10
C LEU A 71 18.86 15.02 5.28
N PRO A 72 18.86 15.79 4.17
CA PRO A 72 18.61 17.22 4.23
C PRO A 72 17.17 17.48 4.70
N GLN A 73 16.97 18.56 5.44
CA GLN A 73 15.63 18.95 5.86
C GLN A 73 15.06 20.04 4.93
N PRO A 74 13.74 20.09 4.73
CA PRO A 74 12.73 19.13 5.18
C PRO A 74 12.79 17.79 4.42
N TYR A 75 12.35 16.70 5.05
CA TYR A 75 12.22 15.42 4.36
C TYR A 75 10.89 14.72 4.68
N LEU A 76 10.43 13.93 3.72
CA LEU A 76 9.25 13.07 3.84
C LEU A 76 9.73 11.64 4.10
N LEU A 77 9.36 11.08 5.23
CA LEU A 77 9.64 9.69 5.59
C LEU A 77 8.38 8.85 5.43
N ILE A 78 8.46 7.82 4.59
CA ILE A 78 7.39 6.85 4.39
C ILE A 78 7.78 5.54 5.05
N ASN A 79 7.02 5.13 6.05
CA ASN A 79 7.19 3.87 6.76
C ASN A 79 6.28 2.82 6.11
N ILE A 80 6.82 2.09 5.13
CA ILE A 80 6.06 1.11 4.35
C ILE A 80 5.38 0.06 5.24
N PRO A 81 6.05 -0.58 6.21
CA PRO A 81 5.40 -1.56 7.09
C PRO A 81 4.29 -1.01 7.98
N ALA A 82 4.35 0.26 8.34
CA ALA A 82 3.36 0.91 9.21
C ALA A 82 2.23 1.60 8.44
N PHE A 83 2.33 1.66 7.10
CA PHE A 83 1.37 2.36 6.23
C PHE A 83 1.18 3.82 6.63
N ASP A 84 2.25 4.49 7.01
CA ASP A 84 2.20 5.91 7.38
C ASP A 84 3.36 6.71 6.76
N MET A 85 3.17 8.01 6.74
CA MET A 85 4.20 8.96 6.37
C MET A 85 4.24 10.12 7.34
N VAL A 86 5.41 10.71 7.49
CA VAL A 86 5.62 11.95 8.24
C VAL A 86 6.48 12.91 7.41
N LEU A 87 6.13 14.19 7.44
CA LEU A 87 6.97 15.28 6.96
C LEU A 87 7.71 15.85 8.18
N ILE A 88 9.02 15.90 8.09
CA ILE A 88 9.89 16.41 9.15
C ILE A 88 10.55 17.68 8.65
N ASP A 89 10.42 18.73 9.43
CA ASP A 89 11.07 20.01 9.24
C ASP A 89 11.60 20.51 10.59
N ASN A 90 12.82 21.02 10.63
CA ASN A 90 13.50 21.46 11.87
C ASN A 90 13.44 20.41 12.99
N ASN A 91 13.62 19.13 12.63
CA ASN A 91 13.54 17.97 13.53
C ASN A 91 12.17 17.79 14.21
N GLN A 92 11.13 18.40 13.69
CA GLN A 92 9.76 18.25 14.18
C GLN A 92 8.86 17.63 13.11
N VAL A 93 7.92 16.81 13.55
CA VAL A 93 6.87 16.29 12.66
C VAL A 93 5.86 17.41 12.40
N VAL A 94 5.85 17.94 11.18
CA VAL A 94 4.91 19.00 10.77
C VAL A 94 3.66 18.48 10.06
N LEU A 95 3.72 17.25 9.55
CA LEU A 95 2.58 16.58 8.92
C LEU A 95 2.70 15.07 9.14
N SER A 96 1.57 14.40 9.37
CA SER A 96 1.47 12.94 9.35
C SER A 96 0.23 12.51 8.58
N SER A 97 0.32 11.37 7.89
CA SER A 97 -0.82 10.79 7.16
C SER A 97 -0.66 9.28 7.02
N LYS A 98 -1.78 8.58 6.78
CA LYS A 98 -1.73 7.20 6.29
C LYS A 98 -1.42 7.19 4.80
N VAL A 99 -0.75 6.14 4.36
CA VAL A 99 -0.40 5.92 2.95
C VAL A 99 -0.85 4.54 2.48
N ILE A 100 -1.12 4.44 1.19
CA ILE A 100 -1.34 3.16 0.51
C ILE A 100 0.00 2.72 -0.05
N VAL A 101 0.39 1.50 0.25
CA VAL A 101 1.62 0.89 -0.27
C VAL A 101 1.27 -0.31 -1.17
N GLY A 102 2.26 -0.80 -1.90
CA GLY A 102 2.10 -1.94 -2.80
C GLY A 102 1.70 -3.22 -2.08
N GLN A 103 0.98 -4.08 -2.78
CA GLN A 103 0.60 -5.41 -2.30
C GLN A 103 1.83 -6.34 -2.18
N PRO A 104 1.78 -7.43 -1.39
CA PRO A 104 2.90 -8.37 -1.26
C PRO A 104 3.45 -8.90 -2.58
N ALA A 105 2.60 -9.06 -3.61
CA ALA A 105 3.01 -9.48 -4.96
C ALA A 105 3.61 -8.34 -5.80
N ARG A 106 3.45 -7.07 -5.38
CA ARG A 106 3.95 -5.85 -6.04
C ARG A 106 4.35 -4.83 -4.98
N GLN A 107 5.42 -5.15 -4.26
CA GLN A 107 5.86 -4.36 -3.12
C GLN A 107 6.36 -2.98 -3.53
N THR A 108 6.05 -1.98 -2.71
CA THR A 108 6.74 -0.69 -2.79
C THR A 108 8.20 -0.89 -2.41
N PRO A 109 9.17 -0.54 -3.27
CA PRO A 109 10.59 -0.69 -2.95
C PRO A 109 11.03 0.32 -1.88
N VAL A 110 12.06 -0.04 -1.14
CA VAL A 110 12.78 0.92 -0.29
C VAL A 110 13.67 1.76 -1.19
N MET A 111 13.45 3.06 -1.19
CA MET A 111 14.18 3.98 -2.05
C MET A 111 14.25 5.38 -1.45
N THR A 112 15.18 6.17 -1.95
CA THR A 112 15.30 7.60 -1.66
C THR A 112 15.15 8.37 -2.95
N GLY A 113 14.48 9.51 -2.90
CA GLY A 113 14.31 10.37 -4.05
C GLY A 113 14.08 11.82 -3.64
N GLN A 114 14.15 12.70 -4.61
CA GLN A 114 13.87 14.12 -4.43
C GLN A 114 12.64 14.50 -5.24
N ILE A 115 11.65 15.12 -4.59
CA ILE A 115 10.47 15.65 -5.28
C ILE A 115 10.93 16.80 -6.18
N SER A 116 10.67 16.66 -7.46
CA SER A 116 11.09 17.65 -8.48
C SER A 116 9.97 18.64 -8.81
N ASN A 117 8.72 18.18 -8.83
CA ASN A 117 7.56 19.01 -9.12
C ASN A 117 6.25 18.41 -8.57
N ILE A 118 5.23 19.25 -8.54
CA ILE A 118 3.86 18.87 -8.17
C ILE A 118 2.97 19.15 -9.38
N ILE A 119 2.25 18.12 -9.83
CA ILE A 119 1.29 18.25 -10.92
C ILE A 119 -0.12 18.31 -10.32
N ILE A 120 -0.83 19.39 -10.63
CA ILE A 120 -2.20 19.62 -10.17
C ILE A 120 -3.17 19.03 -11.19
N ASN A 121 -4.19 18.31 -10.71
CA ASN A 121 -5.18 17.62 -11.54
C ASN A 121 -4.53 16.76 -12.65
N PRO A 122 -3.69 15.79 -12.28
CA PRO A 122 -2.96 14.98 -13.25
C PRO A 122 -3.91 14.09 -14.06
N THR A 123 -3.51 13.79 -15.29
CA THR A 123 -4.00 12.61 -16.00
C THR A 123 -3.18 11.39 -15.55
N TRP A 124 -3.80 10.23 -15.52
CA TRP A 124 -3.10 8.99 -15.23
C TRP A 124 -3.02 8.09 -16.46
N THR A 125 -1.86 7.97 -17.05
CA THR A 125 -1.60 6.95 -18.07
C THR A 125 -1.37 5.62 -17.37
N VAL A 126 -2.24 4.65 -17.64
CA VAL A 126 -2.18 3.34 -16.99
C VAL A 126 -0.94 2.58 -17.44
N PRO A 127 -0.03 2.19 -16.51
CA PRO A 127 1.11 1.36 -16.85
C PRO A 127 0.67 0.03 -17.48
N ARG A 128 1.42 -0.47 -18.46
CA ARG A 128 1.09 -1.70 -19.21
C ARG A 128 0.84 -2.91 -18.31
N GLN A 129 1.60 -3.04 -17.24
CA GLN A 129 1.45 -4.13 -16.29
C GLN A 129 0.10 -4.04 -15.57
N LEU A 130 -0.27 -2.87 -15.04
CA LEU A 130 -1.54 -2.63 -14.36
C LEU A 130 -2.72 -2.78 -15.34
N LEU A 131 -2.55 -2.30 -16.58
CA LEU A 131 -3.57 -2.50 -17.60
C LEU A 131 -3.90 -3.98 -17.79
N ARG A 132 -2.88 -4.83 -17.93
CA ARG A 132 -3.06 -6.27 -18.14
C ARG A 132 -3.57 -7.01 -16.90
N GLN A 133 -3.05 -6.69 -15.72
CA GLN A 133 -3.33 -7.44 -14.50
C GLN A 133 -4.61 -6.99 -13.79
N ASP A 134 -4.94 -5.69 -13.85
CA ASP A 134 -6.03 -5.13 -13.06
C ASP A 134 -7.19 -4.61 -13.91
N ILE A 135 -6.91 -3.93 -15.04
CA ILE A 135 -7.94 -3.25 -15.83
C ILE A 135 -8.60 -4.18 -16.85
N LEU A 136 -7.82 -4.89 -17.66
CA LEU A 136 -8.40 -5.78 -18.68
C LEU A 136 -9.29 -6.90 -18.10
N PRO A 137 -8.99 -7.52 -16.94
CA PRO A 137 -9.91 -8.43 -16.29
C PRO A 137 -11.27 -7.80 -15.96
N GLN A 138 -11.29 -6.53 -15.53
CA GLN A 138 -12.54 -5.82 -15.26
C GLN A 138 -13.33 -5.54 -16.55
N ILE A 139 -12.64 -5.20 -17.64
CA ILE A 139 -13.27 -4.99 -18.96
C ILE A 139 -13.92 -6.28 -19.47
N LYS A 140 -13.28 -7.43 -19.27
CA LYS A 140 -13.87 -8.74 -19.65
C LYS A 140 -15.21 -9.00 -18.94
N LEU A 141 -15.32 -8.54 -17.69
CA LEU A 141 -16.55 -8.69 -16.90
C LEU A 141 -17.59 -7.60 -17.22
N ASN A 142 -17.13 -6.37 -17.38
CA ASN A 142 -17.97 -5.20 -17.66
C ASN A 142 -17.33 -4.30 -18.73
N GLY A 143 -17.83 -4.39 -19.97
CA GLY A 143 -17.34 -3.57 -21.09
C GLY A 143 -17.56 -2.06 -20.94
N HIS A 144 -18.40 -1.63 -20.00
CA HIS A 144 -18.59 -0.21 -19.68
C HIS A 144 -17.54 0.35 -18.73
N TYR A 145 -16.65 -0.48 -18.18
CA TYR A 145 -15.67 -0.09 -17.15
C TYR A 145 -14.82 1.14 -17.53
N PHE A 146 -14.41 1.27 -18.80
CA PHE A 146 -13.67 2.46 -19.24
C PHE A 146 -14.49 3.73 -19.09
N LYS A 147 -15.77 3.69 -19.45
CA LYS A 147 -16.69 4.82 -19.32
C LYS A 147 -16.99 5.13 -17.86
N ASP A 148 -17.30 4.08 -17.07
CA ASP A 148 -17.68 4.20 -15.65
C ASP A 148 -16.54 4.76 -14.79
N ARG A 149 -15.28 4.46 -15.17
CA ARG A 149 -14.06 4.93 -14.48
C ARG A 149 -13.37 6.09 -15.17
N HIS A 150 -14.03 6.73 -16.12
CA HIS A 150 -13.55 7.92 -16.82
C HIS A 150 -12.20 7.72 -17.55
N PHE A 151 -11.97 6.53 -18.12
CA PHE A 151 -10.84 6.26 -18.98
C PHE A 151 -11.10 6.67 -20.43
N GLY A 152 -10.11 7.30 -21.05
CA GLY A 152 -9.98 7.43 -22.50
C GLY A 152 -9.05 6.35 -23.03
N VAL A 153 -9.41 5.79 -24.18
CA VAL A 153 -8.58 4.80 -24.90
C VAL A 153 -8.04 5.44 -26.15
N PHE A 154 -6.76 5.26 -26.41
CA PHE A 154 -6.05 5.90 -27.53
C PHE A 154 -5.21 4.85 -28.26
N ASP A 155 -5.12 4.97 -29.59
CA ASP A 155 -4.14 4.23 -30.39
C ASP A 155 -2.72 4.77 -30.20
N PHE A 156 -1.74 4.21 -30.90
CA PHE A 156 -0.34 4.66 -30.81
C PHE A 156 -0.09 5.99 -31.54
N ASP A 157 -0.96 6.36 -32.44
CA ASP A 157 -0.90 7.64 -33.16
C ASP A 157 -1.53 8.78 -32.34
N GLY A 158 -2.17 8.43 -31.20
CA GLY A 158 -2.79 9.37 -30.28
C GLY A 158 -4.25 9.66 -30.58
N ASN A 159 -4.86 8.97 -31.54
CA ASN A 159 -6.27 9.13 -31.82
C ASN A 159 -7.11 8.42 -30.77
N ARG A 160 -8.20 9.07 -30.38
CA ARG A 160 -9.17 8.46 -29.46
C ARG A 160 -9.92 7.32 -30.13
N VAL A 161 -10.03 6.21 -29.44
CA VAL A 161 -10.74 5.02 -29.90
C VAL A 161 -11.97 4.81 -29.02
N ASP A 162 -13.15 4.88 -29.63
CA ASP A 162 -14.42 4.61 -28.99
C ASP A 162 -15.05 3.35 -29.58
N LYS A 163 -15.40 2.39 -28.73
CA LYS A 163 -16.01 1.10 -29.09
C LYS A 163 -17.18 0.81 -28.16
N SER A 164 -18.10 -0.06 -28.63
CA SER A 164 -19.17 -0.55 -27.77
C SER A 164 -18.63 -1.41 -26.61
N ALA A 165 -19.45 -1.60 -25.58
CA ALA A 165 -19.08 -2.44 -24.44
C ALA A 165 -18.71 -3.88 -24.86
N GLN A 166 -19.45 -4.44 -25.79
CA GLN A 166 -19.20 -5.80 -26.33
C GLN A 166 -17.87 -5.87 -27.08
N GLN A 167 -17.56 -4.84 -27.89
CA GLN A 167 -16.30 -4.77 -28.61
C GLN A 167 -15.11 -4.64 -27.63
N TRP A 168 -15.25 -3.83 -26.55
CA TRP A 168 -14.22 -3.74 -25.53
C TRP A 168 -13.99 -5.05 -24.81
N GLN A 169 -15.07 -5.80 -24.49
CA GLN A 169 -14.95 -7.11 -23.87
C GLN A 169 -14.21 -8.10 -24.78
N GLN A 170 -14.46 -8.06 -26.09
CA GLN A 170 -13.77 -8.89 -27.07
C GLN A 170 -12.29 -8.52 -27.21
N GLU A 171 -11.97 -7.23 -27.33
CA GLU A 171 -10.59 -6.73 -27.41
C GLU A 171 -9.77 -7.09 -26.16
N ALA A 172 -10.39 -7.07 -24.99
CA ALA A 172 -9.73 -7.41 -23.73
C ALA A 172 -9.32 -8.89 -23.62
N GLN A 173 -9.83 -9.77 -24.50
CA GLN A 173 -9.48 -11.20 -24.51
C GLN A 173 -8.14 -11.47 -25.21
N GLY A 174 -7.72 -10.58 -26.12
CA GLY A 174 -6.55 -10.74 -26.96
C GLY A 174 -5.43 -9.72 -26.68
N ARG A 175 -4.69 -9.45 -27.76
CA ARG A 175 -3.69 -8.37 -27.76
C ARG A 175 -4.42 -7.03 -27.69
N PHE A 176 -4.08 -6.22 -26.68
CA PHE A 176 -4.66 -4.90 -26.46
C PHE A 176 -3.66 -3.79 -26.86
N PRO A 177 -3.71 -3.30 -28.12
CA PRO A 177 -2.73 -2.35 -28.66
C PRO A 177 -3.12 -0.90 -28.42
N TYR A 178 -3.63 -0.60 -27.22
CA TYR A 178 -4.07 0.76 -26.90
C TYR A 178 -3.36 1.30 -25.67
N ARG A 179 -3.29 2.63 -25.58
CA ARG A 179 -2.94 3.38 -24.39
C ARG A 179 -4.21 3.79 -23.67
N VAL A 180 -4.26 3.55 -22.39
CA VAL A 180 -5.40 3.91 -21.54
C VAL A 180 -5.02 5.05 -20.62
N VAL A 181 -5.81 6.11 -20.59
CA VAL A 181 -5.54 7.33 -19.81
C VAL A 181 -6.79 7.69 -19.02
N GLN A 182 -6.65 7.81 -17.72
CA GLN A 182 -7.72 8.33 -16.86
C GLN A 182 -7.65 9.85 -16.82
N ARG A 183 -8.79 10.51 -17.02
CA ARG A 183 -8.88 11.96 -16.96
C ARG A 183 -8.73 12.49 -15.53
N PRO A 184 -8.35 13.77 -15.34
CA PRO A 184 -8.37 14.42 -14.03
C PRO A 184 -9.75 14.34 -13.39
N GLY A 185 -9.79 14.28 -12.05
CA GLY A 185 -11.04 14.26 -11.30
C GLY A 185 -10.90 13.58 -9.94
N GLY A 186 -11.97 13.56 -9.16
CA GLY A 186 -12.00 12.94 -7.84
C GLY A 186 -11.76 11.43 -7.85
N ASP A 187 -12.09 10.77 -8.97
CA ASP A 187 -11.93 9.32 -9.16
C ASP A 187 -10.59 8.93 -9.81
N ASN A 188 -9.73 9.92 -10.10
CA ASN A 188 -8.42 9.65 -10.68
C ASN A 188 -7.54 8.90 -9.67
N ALA A 189 -6.89 7.82 -10.13
CA ALA A 189 -6.04 7.00 -9.27
C ALA A 189 -4.87 7.76 -8.63
N LEU A 190 -4.43 8.88 -9.22
CA LEU A 190 -3.39 9.76 -8.69
C LEU A 190 -3.95 10.84 -7.74
N GLY A 191 -5.26 10.93 -7.59
CA GLY A 191 -5.88 12.02 -6.84
C GLY A 191 -5.73 13.38 -7.51
N ARG A 192 -5.81 14.45 -6.71
CA ARG A 192 -5.72 15.84 -7.20
C ARG A 192 -4.31 16.37 -7.36
N TYR A 193 -3.33 15.74 -6.72
CA TYR A 193 -1.94 16.18 -6.71
C TYR A 193 -1.04 14.96 -6.93
N LYS A 194 -0.13 15.07 -7.88
CA LYS A 194 0.92 14.09 -8.11
C LYS A 194 2.25 14.72 -7.73
N PHE A 195 2.93 14.15 -6.75
CA PHE A 195 4.29 14.50 -6.36
C PHE A 195 5.27 13.69 -7.21
N HIS A 196 5.94 14.36 -8.13
CA HIS A 196 6.83 13.67 -9.06
C HIS A 196 8.26 13.68 -8.54
N PHE A 197 8.90 12.53 -8.58
CA PHE A 197 10.32 12.36 -8.34
C PHE A 197 10.89 11.31 -9.30
N ASN A 198 12.17 11.48 -9.69
CA ASN A 198 12.78 10.59 -10.67
C ASN A 198 13.02 9.20 -10.08
N ASN A 199 12.41 8.20 -10.71
CA ASN A 199 12.59 6.80 -10.38
C ASN A 199 12.13 5.91 -11.55
N ASP A 200 12.70 4.70 -11.64
CA ASP A 200 12.38 3.74 -12.69
C ASP A 200 11.18 2.84 -12.34
N GLN A 201 10.61 3.00 -11.14
CA GLN A 201 9.55 2.15 -10.60
C GLN A 201 8.13 2.71 -10.83
N SER A 202 8.01 3.88 -11.46
CA SER A 202 6.73 4.59 -11.66
C SER A 202 5.98 4.87 -10.34
N ILE A 203 6.73 5.22 -9.31
CA ILE A 203 6.22 5.66 -8.00
C ILE A 203 6.19 7.18 -7.98
N TYR A 204 5.14 7.76 -7.41
CA TYR A 204 4.91 9.19 -7.30
C TYR A 204 3.88 9.50 -6.23
#